data_f7ab875406f23fb221b6751eb537cd81
#
_entry.id   f7ab875406f23fb221b6751eb537cd81
#
_cell.length_a   1.000
_cell.length_b   1.000
_cell.length_c   1.000
_cell.angle_alpha   90.00
_cell.angle_beta   90.00
_cell.angle_gamma   90.00
#
_symmetry.space_group_name_H-M   'P 1'
#
loop_
_entity.id
_entity.type
_entity.pdbx_description
1 polymer ?
#
loop_
_entity_poly.entity_id
_entity_poly.type
_entity_poly.pdbx_seq_one_letter_code
_entity_poly.pdbx_strand_id
1 'polypeptide(L)'
;QFMKDNSTSERKVLLLSPNVTFVPGQDKIKFSFLMTPEEKAEQKRYYEEQFQKVTEKAVREEYDVLFLDELVYTIGSKLFDEQLLLDFLDHKPEKLEVILTGQGPSEALIERADYVSELKKIKHPFDKGLAARDGIER
;
A
#
# COMPACT_ATOMS: atom_id res chain seq x y z
N GLN A 1 -1.45 5.13 1.57
CA GLN A 1 -0.10 4.55 1.37
C GLN A 1 0.31 3.78 2.61
N PHE A 2 0.83 2.57 2.43
CA PHE A 2 1.41 1.73 3.48
C PHE A 2 2.93 1.78 3.35
N MET A 3 3.67 1.46 4.39
CA MET A 3 5.15 1.44 4.38
C MET A 3 5.83 2.72 3.86
N LYS A 4 5.10 3.82 3.75
CA LYS A 4 5.60 5.14 3.37
C LYS A 4 5.21 6.18 4.40
N ASP A 5 6.13 7.08 4.69
CA ASP A 5 5.84 8.25 5.52
C ASP A 5 5.24 9.41 4.70
N ASN A 6 4.88 10.48 5.39
CA ASN A 6 4.25 11.63 4.76
C ASN A 6 5.24 12.53 3.96
N SER A 7 6.51 12.12 3.78
CA SER A 7 7.55 12.92 3.10
C SER A 7 7.69 12.62 1.60
N THR A 8 6.94 11.63 1.06
CA THR A 8 7.06 11.22 -0.35
C THR A 8 6.61 12.31 -1.33
N SER A 9 7.31 12.44 -2.46
CA SER A 9 7.13 13.56 -3.40
C SER A 9 5.81 13.49 -4.17
N GLU A 10 5.31 12.30 -4.51
CA GLU A 10 4.03 12.10 -5.21
C GLU A 10 2.84 12.68 -4.44
N ARG A 11 2.92 12.72 -3.12
CA ARG A 11 1.90 13.31 -2.26
C ARG A 11 1.61 14.79 -2.60
N LYS A 12 2.65 15.56 -2.94
CA LYS A 12 2.52 16.98 -3.29
C LYS A 12 1.62 17.18 -4.51
N VAL A 13 1.71 16.27 -5.48
CA VAL A 13 0.91 16.30 -6.70
C VAL A 13 -0.49 15.75 -6.46
N LEU A 14 -0.61 14.65 -5.75
CA LEU A 14 -1.90 14.00 -5.46
C LEU A 14 -2.83 14.93 -4.67
N LEU A 15 -2.29 15.70 -3.70
CA LEU A 15 -3.07 16.67 -2.93
C LEU A 15 -3.61 17.86 -3.76
N LEU A 16 -3.06 18.11 -4.95
CA LEU A 16 -3.53 19.15 -5.87
C LEU A 16 -4.59 18.62 -6.86
N SER A 17 -4.82 17.31 -6.90
CA SER A 17 -5.75 16.70 -7.84
C SER A 17 -7.17 16.70 -7.26
N PRO A 18 -8.14 17.37 -7.91
CA PRO A 18 -9.49 17.54 -7.35
C PRO A 18 -10.26 16.22 -7.22
N ASN A 19 -9.89 15.20 -8.01
CA ASN A 19 -10.55 13.89 -8.02
C ASN A 19 -9.81 12.84 -7.18
N VAL A 20 -8.82 13.24 -6.39
CA VAL A 20 -8.03 12.34 -5.55
C VAL A 20 -8.21 12.70 -4.09
N THR A 21 -8.67 11.73 -3.30
CA THR A 21 -8.61 11.81 -1.84
C THR A 21 -7.40 11.05 -1.35
N PHE A 22 -6.40 11.79 -0.91
CA PHE A 22 -5.20 11.19 -0.33
C PHE A 22 -5.40 10.98 1.17
N VAL A 23 -5.23 9.73 1.62
CA VAL A 23 -5.28 9.39 3.05
C VAL A 23 -3.84 9.40 3.60
N PRO A 24 -3.54 10.28 4.56
CA PRO A 24 -2.19 10.38 5.10
C PRO A 24 -1.82 9.13 5.90
N GLY A 25 -0.55 8.74 5.79
CA GLY A 25 0.06 7.71 6.62
C GLY A 25 0.66 8.27 7.92
N GLN A 26 1.60 7.53 8.51
CA GLN A 26 2.36 7.96 9.67
C GLN A 26 3.44 8.99 9.27
N ASP A 27 3.84 9.86 10.20
CA ASP A 27 4.91 10.83 9.95
C ASP A 27 6.30 10.19 9.90
N LYS A 28 6.46 9.05 10.56
CA LYS A 28 7.70 8.27 10.58
C LYS A 28 7.38 6.79 10.56
N ILE A 29 8.10 6.07 9.74
CA ILE A 29 8.00 4.60 9.63
C ILE A 29 9.38 4.00 9.88
N LYS A 30 9.42 3.00 10.74
CA LYS A 30 10.60 2.17 10.97
C LYS A 30 10.61 1.00 9.98
N PHE A 31 11.76 0.65 9.48
CA PHE A 31 11.89 -0.54 8.63
C PHE A 31 11.46 -1.80 9.38
N SER A 32 10.68 -2.65 8.74
CA SER A 32 10.08 -3.85 9.35
C SER A 32 11.10 -4.80 9.98
N PHE A 33 12.29 -4.90 9.40
CA PHE A 33 13.39 -5.73 9.91
C PHE A 33 14.08 -5.16 11.16
N LEU A 34 13.84 -3.88 11.49
CA LEU A 34 14.34 -3.22 12.70
C LEU A 34 13.31 -3.15 13.83
N MET A 35 12.07 -3.60 13.59
CA MET A 35 10.99 -3.57 14.58
C MET A 35 11.10 -4.72 15.57
N THR A 36 10.84 -4.43 16.84
CA THR A 36 10.62 -5.48 17.85
C THR A 36 9.29 -6.22 17.60
N PRO A 37 9.04 -7.38 18.22
CA PRO A 37 7.74 -8.05 18.12
C PRO A 37 6.56 -7.17 18.53
N GLU A 38 6.72 -6.37 19.59
CA GLU A 38 5.70 -5.45 20.11
C GLU A 38 5.43 -4.33 19.08
N GLU A 39 6.48 -3.72 18.52
CA GLU A 39 6.38 -2.70 17.47
C GLU A 39 5.69 -3.26 16.22
N LYS A 40 5.98 -4.51 15.84
CA LYS A 40 5.30 -5.17 14.71
C LYS A 40 3.81 -5.38 14.99
N ALA A 41 3.45 -5.78 16.19
CA ALA A 41 2.05 -5.98 16.57
C ALA A 41 1.28 -4.65 16.56
N GLU A 42 1.89 -3.56 17.03
CA GLU A 42 1.32 -2.22 16.98
C GLU A 42 1.18 -1.72 15.55
N GLN A 43 2.21 -1.90 14.71
CA GLN A 43 2.20 -1.50 13.31
C GLN A 43 1.15 -2.29 12.51
N LYS A 44 1.02 -3.60 12.77
CA LYS A 44 -0.02 -4.44 12.18
C LYS A 44 -1.41 -3.91 12.49
N ARG A 45 -1.71 -3.66 13.76
CA ARG A 45 -3.00 -3.08 14.16
C ARG A 45 -3.27 -1.75 13.47
N TYR A 46 -2.27 -0.86 13.42
CA TYR A 46 -2.39 0.41 12.73
C TYR A 46 -2.75 0.24 11.25
N TYR A 47 -2.07 -0.65 10.51
CA TYR A 47 -2.35 -0.88 9.10
C TYR A 47 -3.73 -1.51 8.87
N GLU A 48 -4.16 -2.43 9.71
CA GLU A 48 -5.48 -3.04 9.64
C GLU A 48 -6.58 -2.00 9.91
N GLU A 49 -6.40 -1.13 10.89
CA GLU A 49 -7.31 -0.01 11.15
C GLU A 49 -7.36 1.00 9.98
N GLN A 50 -6.20 1.32 9.39
CA GLN A 50 -6.16 2.21 8.21
C GLN A 50 -6.85 1.56 7.00
N PHE A 51 -6.61 0.29 6.77
CA PHE A 51 -7.28 -0.47 5.71
C PHE A 51 -8.80 -0.42 5.88
N GLN A 52 -9.30 -0.73 7.07
CA GLN A 52 -10.72 -0.67 7.35
C GLN A 52 -11.30 0.72 7.08
N LYS A 53 -10.66 1.77 7.59
CA LYS A 53 -11.10 3.16 7.38
C LYS A 53 -11.16 3.55 5.90
N VAL A 54 -10.14 3.21 5.10
CA VAL A 54 -10.10 3.60 3.69
C VAL A 54 -11.07 2.79 2.84
N THR A 55 -11.26 1.50 3.12
CA THR A 55 -12.22 0.65 2.42
C THR A 55 -13.65 1.04 2.74
N GLU A 56 -13.99 1.29 4.00
CA GLU A 56 -15.30 1.81 4.42
C GLU A 56 -15.60 3.17 3.75
N LYS A 57 -14.60 4.07 3.72
CA LYS A 57 -14.74 5.36 3.04
C LYS A 57 -14.96 5.18 1.55
N ALA A 58 -14.18 4.34 0.89
CA ALA A 58 -14.28 4.12 -0.55
C ALA A 58 -15.66 3.58 -0.95
N VAL A 59 -16.21 2.67 -0.16
CA VAL A 59 -17.56 2.13 -0.40
C VAL A 59 -18.66 3.15 -0.09
N ARG A 60 -18.59 3.82 1.07
CA ARG A 60 -19.61 4.78 1.51
C ARG A 60 -19.70 6.00 0.61
N GLU A 61 -18.58 6.50 0.13
CA GLU A 61 -18.50 7.70 -0.71
C GLU A 61 -18.46 7.38 -2.20
N GLU A 62 -18.69 6.11 -2.56
CA GLU A 62 -18.82 5.60 -3.93
C GLU A 62 -17.65 5.98 -4.86
N TYR A 63 -16.41 5.83 -4.37
CA TYR A 63 -15.23 6.03 -5.22
C TYR A 63 -15.18 5.02 -6.37
N ASP A 64 -14.66 5.44 -7.51
CA ASP A 64 -14.47 4.55 -8.68
C ASP A 64 -13.22 3.68 -8.51
N VAL A 65 -12.18 4.21 -7.87
CA VAL A 65 -10.88 3.54 -7.72
C VAL A 65 -10.35 3.66 -6.29
N LEU A 66 -9.94 2.56 -5.71
CA LEU A 66 -9.19 2.48 -4.46
C LEU A 66 -7.75 2.02 -4.75
N PHE A 67 -6.78 2.89 -4.52
CA PHE A 67 -5.37 2.58 -4.67
C PHE A 67 -4.72 2.31 -3.31
N LEU A 68 -4.24 1.08 -3.10
CA LEU A 68 -3.59 0.62 -1.85
C LEU A 68 -2.09 0.40 -2.10
N ASP A 69 -1.35 1.49 -2.00
CA ASP A 69 0.08 1.52 -2.31
C ASP A 69 0.92 0.83 -1.22
N GLU A 70 1.80 -0.10 -1.62
CA GLU A 70 2.68 -0.93 -0.77
C GLU A 70 1.93 -1.89 0.19
N LEU A 71 0.61 -2.10 0.04
CA LEU A 71 -0.12 -3.02 0.91
C LEU A 71 0.39 -4.46 0.78
N VAL A 72 0.70 -4.91 -0.45
CA VAL A 72 1.22 -6.28 -0.68
C VAL A 72 2.51 -6.54 0.10
N TYR A 73 3.40 -5.55 0.19
CA TYR A 73 4.62 -5.67 0.98
C TYR A 73 4.35 -5.85 2.49
N THR A 74 3.29 -5.23 3.02
CA THR A 74 2.94 -5.38 4.45
C THR A 74 2.49 -6.80 4.79
N ILE A 75 1.85 -7.49 3.85
CA ILE A 75 1.44 -8.90 3.98
C ILE A 75 2.69 -9.78 4.12
N GLY A 76 3.62 -9.69 3.16
CA GLY A 76 4.88 -10.44 3.20
C GLY A 76 5.73 -10.16 4.44
N SER A 77 5.67 -8.94 4.97
CA SER A 77 6.35 -8.54 6.20
C SER A 77 5.62 -8.92 7.49
N LYS A 78 4.45 -9.58 7.40
CA LYS A 78 3.57 -9.96 8.52
C LYS A 78 3.06 -8.76 9.34
N LEU A 79 2.90 -7.62 8.68
CA LEU A 79 2.36 -6.38 9.24
C LEU A 79 0.90 -6.12 8.81
N PHE A 80 0.29 -7.08 8.13
CA PHE A 80 -1.11 -7.04 7.73
C PHE A 80 -1.63 -8.46 7.52
N ASP A 81 -2.89 -8.71 7.87
CA ASP A 81 -3.56 -9.98 7.65
C ASP A 81 -4.16 -10.02 6.22
N GLU A 82 -3.62 -10.88 5.38
CA GLU A 82 -4.06 -11.03 4.00
C GLU A 82 -5.56 -11.39 3.88
N GLN A 83 -6.10 -12.13 4.84
CA GLN A 83 -7.50 -12.54 4.80
C GLN A 83 -8.44 -11.34 4.80
N LEU A 84 -8.10 -10.27 5.52
CA LEU A 84 -8.90 -9.03 5.50
C LEU A 84 -8.97 -8.40 4.10
N LEU A 85 -7.87 -8.47 3.33
CA LEU A 85 -7.86 -7.99 1.96
C LEU A 85 -8.69 -8.88 1.04
N LEU A 86 -8.51 -10.20 1.12
CA LEU A 86 -9.25 -11.16 0.30
C LEU A 86 -10.75 -11.05 0.57
N ASP A 87 -11.16 -10.98 1.82
CA ASP A 87 -12.56 -10.82 2.21
C ASP A 87 -13.15 -9.50 1.65
N PHE A 88 -12.39 -8.42 1.68
CA PHE A 88 -12.81 -7.15 1.09
C PHE A 88 -12.97 -7.27 -0.44
N LEU A 89 -12.00 -7.87 -1.13
CA LEU A 89 -12.05 -8.05 -2.58
C LEU A 89 -13.24 -8.90 -3.04
N ASP A 90 -13.64 -9.87 -2.23
CA ASP A 90 -14.80 -10.72 -2.52
C ASP A 90 -16.15 -10.04 -2.30
N HIS A 91 -16.20 -9.01 -1.44
CA HIS A 91 -17.45 -8.35 -1.05
C HIS A 91 -17.54 -6.87 -1.46
N LYS A 92 -16.49 -6.29 -2.07
CA LYS A 92 -16.51 -4.91 -2.55
C LYS A 92 -17.60 -4.68 -3.60
N PRO A 93 -18.10 -3.45 -3.74
CA PRO A 93 -18.97 -3.11 -4.87
C PRO A 93 -18.30 -3.44 -6.20
N GLU A 94 -19.06 -4.02 -7.13
CA GLU A 94 -18.57 -4.43 -8.46
C GLU A 94 -17.91 -3.28 -9.22
N LYS A 95 -18.48 -2.07 -9.11
CA LYS A 95 -17.97 -0.87 -9.77
C LYS A 95 -16.68 -0.29 -9.16
N LEU A 96 -16.29 -0.71 -7.96
CA LEU A 96 -15.07 -0.21 -7.31
C LEU A 96 -13.85 -0.97 -7.83
N GLU A 97 -13.02 -0.32 -8.62
CA GLU A 97 -11.73 -0.85 -9.02
C GLU A 97 -10.72 -0.78 -7.87
N VAL A 98 -9.93 -1.84 -7.69
CA VAL A 98 -8.90 -1.87 -6.64
C VAL A 98 -7.54 -2.11 -7.25
N ILE A 99 -6.61 -1.19 -6.96
CA ILE A 99 -5.22 -1.29 -7.41
C ILE A 99 -4.33 -1.55 -6.19
N LEU A 100 -3.55 -2.62 -6.27
CA LEU A 100 -2.61 -3.03 -5.23
C LEU A 100 -1.18 -2.92 -5.75
N THR A 101 -0.27 -2.41 -4.94
CA THR A 101 1.17 -2.46 -5.24
C THR A 101 1.95 -3.07 -4.08
N GLY A 102 3.18 -3.48 -4.38
CA GLY A 102 4.13 -4.02 -3.41
C GLY A 102 4.96 -5.16 -3.98
N GLN A 103 5.55 -5.94 -3.10
CA GLN A 103 6.44 -7.05 -3.47
C GLN A 103 5.99 -8.35 -2.83
N GLY A 104 6.18 -9.47 -3.55
CA GLY A 104 5.95 -10.81 -3.04
C GLY A 104 4.48 -11.13 -2.75
N PRO A 105 3.56 -10.94 -3.72
CA PRO A 105 2.18 -11.36 -3.55
C PRO A 105 2.10 -12.88 -3.33
N SER A 106 1.12 -13.33 -2.56
CA SER A 106 0.79 -14.74 -2.42
C SER A 106 0.15 -15.30 -3.70
N GLU A 107 0.14 -16.62 -3.84
CA GLU A 107 -0.60 -17.27 -4.91
C GLU A 107 -2.12 -16.96 -4.84
N ALA A 108 -2.69 -16.94 -3.63
CA ALA A 108 -4.09 -16.61 -3.44
C ALA A 108 -4.44 -15.19 -3.93
N LEU A 109 -3.58 -14.22 -3.68
CA LEU A 109 -3.79 -12.86 -4.16
C LEU A 109 -3.62 -12.76 -5.69
N ILE A 110 -2.66 -13.49 -6.26
CA ILE A 110 -2.48 -13.57 -7.73
C ILE A 110 -3.70 -14.22 -8.39
N GLU A 111 -4.21 -15.32 -7.86
CA GLU A 111 -5.40 -15.99 -8.38
C GLU A 111 -6.66 -15.12 -8.28
N ARG A 112 -6.76 -14.28 -7.24
CA ARG A 112 -7.90 -13.39 -7.04
C ARG A 112 -7.88 -12.17 -7.95
N ALA A 113 -6.72 -11.77 -8.45
CA ALA A 113 -6.55 -10.57 -9.29
C ALA A 113 -7.03 -10.82 -10.72
N ASP A 114 -7.71 -9.83 -11.31
CA ASP A 114 -8.08 -9.85 -12.74
C ASP A 114 -6.87 -9.53 -13.63
N TYR A 115 -5.94 -8.69 -13.13
CA TYR A 115 -4.72 -8.29 -13.83
C TYR A 115 -3.52 -8.37 -12.89
N VAL A 116 -2.43 -8.95 -13.36
CA VAL A 116 -1.16 -8.98 -12.65
C VAL A 116 -0.04 -8.53 -13.58
N SER A 117 0.71 -7.52 -13.13
CA SER A 117 1.91 -7.03 -13.82
C SER A 117 3.12 -7.14 -12.91
N GLU A 118 4.19 -7.75 -13.39
CA GLU A 118 5.46 -7.84 -12.68
C GLU A 118 6.48 -6.88 -13.29
N LEU A 119 7.04 -5.98 -12.46
CA LEU A 119 8.15 -5.13 -12.84
C LEU A 119 9.46 -5.71 -12.28
N LYS A 120 10.30 -6.21 -13.17
CA LYS A 120 11.60 -6.80 -12.80
C LYS A 120 12.70 -5.74 -12.81
N LYS A 121 13.44 -5.66 -11.72
CA LYS A 121 14.67 -4.87 -11.65
C LYS A 121 15.76 -5.53 -12.52
N ILE A 122 15.98 -5.03 -13.72
CA ILE A 122 17.10 -5.46 -14.57
C ILE A 122 18.36 -4.66 -14.23
N LYS A 123 18.21 -3.37 -13.91
CA LYS A 123 19.29 -2.45 -13.57
C LYS A 123 18.74 -1.32 -12.73
N HIS A 124 19.44 -0.95 -11.67
CA HIS A 124 19.01 0.14 -10.80
C HIS A 124 20.21 0.98 -10.36
N PRO A 125 20.10 2.33 -10.31
CA PRO A 125 21.19 3.21 -9.86
C PRO A 125 21.64 2.95 -8.41
N PHE A 126 20.74 2.48 -7.56
CA PHE A 126 21.04 2.08 -6.18
C PHE A 126 22.15 1.02 -6.11
N ASP A 127 22.22 0.10 -7.06
CA ASP A 127 23.26 -0.93 -7.15
C ASP A 127 24.67 -0.33 -7.38
N LYS A 128 24.73 0.96 -7.74
CA LYS A 128 25.94 1.76 -7.89
C LYS A 128 26.14 2.78 -6.79
N GLY A 129 25.37 2.67 -5.69
CA GLY A 129 25.47 3.56 -4.54
C GLY A 129 24.77 4.91 -4.69
N LEU A 130 23.92 5.11 -5.72
CA LEU A 130 23.13 6.33 -5.84
C LEU A 130 21.98 6.29 -4.82
N ALA A 131 21.93 7.30 -3.94
CA ALA A 131 20.84 7.46 -3.00
C ALA A 131 19.54 7.86 -3.72
N ALA A 132 18.38 7.58 -3.09
CA ALA A 132 17.08 7.99 -3.60
C ALA A 132 16.99 9.52 -3.72
N ARG A 133 16.50 10.00 -4.86
CA ARG A 133 16.34 11.42 -5.21
C ARG A 133 14.89 11.84 -5.08
N ASP A 134 14.66 13.06 -4.58
CA ASP A 134 13.31 13.60 -4.46
C ASP A 134 12.64 13.74 -5.84
N GLY A 135 11.40 13.25 -5.96
CA GLY A 135 10.62 13.29 -7.17
C GLY A 135 10.99 12.26 -8.24
N ILE A 136 11.97 11.38 -7.97
CA ILE A 136 12.38 10.29 -8.86
C ILE A 136 12.20 8.93 -8.17
N GLU A 137 12.98 8.65 -7.12
CA GLU A 137 12.86 7.39 -6.36
C GLU A 137 12.17 7.59 -4.98
N ARG A 138 11.93 8.84 -4.60
CA ARG A 138 11.29 9.19 -3.32
C ARG A 138 10.23 10.29 -3.45
#